data_2567d7fde814a62c3455c0bb0f6c7510
#
_entry.id   2567d7fde814a62c3455c0bb0f6c7510
#
_cell.length_a   1.000
_cell.length_b   1.000
_cell.length_c   1.000
_cell.angle_alpha   90.00
_cell.angle_beta   90.00
_cell.angle_gamma   90.00
#
_symmetry.space_group_name_H-M   'P 1'
#
loop_
_entity.id
_entity.type
_entity.pdbx_description
1 polymer ?
#
loop_
_entity_poly.entity_id
_entity_poly.type
_entity_poly.pdbx_seq_one_letter_code
_entity_poly.pdbx_strand_id
1 'polypeptide(L)'
;MDKIAQDRLTLHSQMKGGRSTWEVHWQEVCEIMDPLQADFYGEKPEPGQKRMSKIFDATCALALERFAAIMQSILTPPGQVWHKLKPKGGEVEAGSPVARWFDAVNDKLYDLRYSPKANFDSQQHQNYRGLGSVGTAALYIDSAPGIPLRYRSVHMSEIYLGATSAGQVDIVHREFGIPARNVLQDYSRPDDYVCEAVKRMAQNTPLADVPLLHCVFPNPGAKPGSMNPKMLPWASLTICMLDGSIIRRGGYRTFPYAISRYTLATKEIYGRSPGMMALPDGKMLQEMAKHRYRQAQFELDPTWLTSDDGALAAFRAVPGAIISGGLDESLNPRVRPLDRGSNFAVDAAVTDQVRSVVNDFFLVTLFQILVDNPGQMTAYEVMQRAQEKGALMAPVMGRQQSENLGPTLEREFELAWFGGHLPPMPPELEQTGGEYEIEYQSPLATAARAEKSLAIQRTVAQVAPLAQLKPEVLDIFDFDDM
;
A
#
# COMPACT_ATOMS: atom_id res chain seq x y z
N MET A 1 -12.87 -32.20 -17.92
CA MET A 1 -12.73 -30.94 -17.20
C MET A 1 -14.11 -30.45 -16.80
N ASP A 2 -14.27 -29.94 -15.60
CA ASP A 2 -15.55 -29.38 -15.13
C ASP A 2 -15.87 -28.12 -15.95
N LYS A 3 -17.13 -27.96 -16.38
CA LYS A 3 -17.56 -26.79 -17.19
C LYS A 3 -17.28 -25.46 -16.48
N ILE A 4 -17.50 -25.41 -15.14
CA ILE A 4 -17.24 -24.22 -14.34
C ILE A 4 -15.74 -23.86 -14.34
N ALA A 5 -14.86 -24.87 -14.22
CA ALA A 5 -13.42 -24.66 -14.29
C ALA A 5 -12.98 -24.10 -15.66
N GLN A 6 -13.54 -24.68 -16.73
CA GLN A 6 -13.23 -24.22 -18.08
C GLN A 6 -13.68 -22.78 -18.35
N ASP A 7 -14.89 -22.42 -17.89
CA ASP A 7 -15.41 -21.05 -17.99
C ASP A 7 -14.51 -20.05 -17.22
N ARG A 8 -14.02 -20.45 -16.01
CA ARG A 8 -13.14 -19.59 -15.23
C ARG A 8 -11.74 -19.46 -15.82
N LEU A 9 -11.17 -20.51 -16.37
CA LEU A 9 -9.90 -20.47 -17.09
C LEU A 9 -9.98 -19.60 -18.36
N THR A 10 -11.08 -19.71 -19.10
CA THR A 10 -11.33 -18.86 -20.27
C THR A 10 -11.44 -17.38 -19.89
N LEU A 11 -12.22 -17.06 -18.85
CA LEU A 11 -12.32 -15.71 -18.33
C LEU A 11 -10.97 -15.19 -17.84
N HIS A 12 -10.20 -16.03 -17.12
CA HIS A 12 -8.86 -15.67 -16.66
C HIS A 12 -7.93 -15.31 -17.83
N SER A 13 -7.96 -16.10 -18.91
CA SER A 13 -7.17 -15.80 -20.12
C SER A 13 -7.55 -14.47 -20.75
N GLN A 14 -8.84 -14.11 -20.78
CA GLN A 14 -9.31 -12.81 -21.25
C GLN A 14 -8.82 -11.66 -20.35
N MET A 15 -8.93 -11.81 -19.03
CA MET A 15 -8.44 -10.84 -18.06
C MET A 15 -6.92 -10.63 -18.20
N LYS A 16 -6.17 -11.70 -18.42
CA LYS A 16 -4.71 -11.67 -18.64
C LYS A 16 -4.37 -10.89 -19.91
N GLY A 17 -5.08 -11.15 -21.01
CA GLY A 17 -4.91 -10.40 -22.25
C GLY A 17 -5.21 -8.91 -22.10
N GLY A 18 -6.29 -8.56 -21.41
CA GLY A 18 -6.66 -7.15 -21.15
C GLY A 18 -5.71 -6.39 -20.21
N ARG A 19 -4.88 -7.11 -19.41
CA ARG A 19 -3.95 -6.50 -18.46
C ARG A 19 -2.53 -6.29 -19.01
N SER A 20 -2.21 -6.84 -20.17
CA SER A 20 -0.84 -6.84 -20.71
C SER A 20 -0.20 -5.45 -20.81
N THR A 21 -0.95 -4.43 -21.21
CA THR A 21 -0.48 -3.04 -21.29
C THR A 21 -0.13 -2.47 -19.90
N TRP A 22 -0.93 -2.83 -18.87
CA TRP A 22 -0.67 -2.44 -17.49
C TRP A 22 0.59 -3.08 -16.95
N GLU A 23 0.84 -4.35 -17.26
CA GLU A 23 2.04 -5.07 -16.77
C GLU A 23 3.33 -4.42 -17.24
N VAL A 24 3.39 -4.01 -18.51
CA VAL A 24 4.55 -3.27 -19.05
C VAL A 24 4.74 -1.95 -18.34
N HIS A 25 3.65 -1.19 -18.12
CA HIS A 25 3.71 0.08 -17.43
C HIS A 25 4.10 -0.08 -15.95
N TRP A 26 3.52 -1.05 -15.24
CA TRP A 26 3.86 -1.35 -13.85
C TRP A 26 5.32 -1.79 -13.68
N GLN A 27 5.83 -2.60 -14.61
CA GLN A 27 7.23 -3.01 -14.62
C GLN A 27 8.15 -1.79 -14.69
N GLU A 28 7.88 -0.88 -15.62
CA GLU A 28 8.67 0.33 -15.82
C GLU A 28 8.64 1.26 -14.59
N VAL A 29 7.47 1.45 -13.98
CA VAL A 29 7.32 2.23 -12.75
C VAL A 29 8.09 1.57 -11.59
N CYS A 30 7.91 0.26 -11.40
CA CYS A 30 8.55 -0.45 -10.30
C CYS A 30 10.07 -0.50 -10.45
N GLU A 31 10.62 -0.59 -11.65
CA GLU A 31 12.07 -0.56 -11.86
C GLU A 31 12.73 0.72 -11.29
N ILE A 32 11.99 1.83 -11.18
CA ILE A 32 12.48 3.10 -10.65
C ILE A 32 11.99 3.38 -9.23
N MET A 33 10.70 3.13 -8.96
CA MET A 33 10.06 3.49 -7.70
C MET A 33 10.17 2.40 -6.63
N ASP A 34 9.97 1.13 -7.02
CA ASP A 34 10.00 -0.04 -6.13
C ASP A 34 10.69 -1.25 -6.78
N PRO A 35 12.02 -1.22 -6.97
CA PRO A 35 12.73 -2.29 -7.67
C PRO A 35 12.56 -3.68 -7.07
N LEU A 36 12.21 -3.76 -5.78
CA LEU A 36 11.94 -5.03 -5.10
C LEU A 36 10.65 -5.70 -5.60
N GLN A 37 9.71 -4.92 -6.12
CA GLN A 37 8.42 -5.38 -6.63
C GLN A 37 8.34 -5.40 -8.18
N ALA A 38 9.43 -5.15 -8.89
CA ALA A 38 9.49 -5.19 -10.35
C ALA A 38 9.49 -6.66 -10.85
N ASP A 39 8.30 -7.28 -10.87
CA ASP A 39 8.06 -8.67 -11.28
C ASP A 39 6.73 -8.80 -12.04
N PHE A 40 6.55 -7.98 -13.09
CA PHE A 40 5.32 -7.99 -13.90
C PHE A 40 5.56 -8.52 -15.31
N TYR A 41 6.71 -8.18 -15.90
CA TYR A 41 7.00 -8.49 -17.29
C TYR A 41 8.47 -8.90 -17.47
N GLY A 42 8.73 -9.89 -18.32
CA GLY A 42 10.07 -10.40 -18.61
C GLY A 42 10.44 -11.65 -17.81
N GLU A 43 11.74 -11.83 -17.60
CA GLU A 43 12.24 -12.94 -16.79
C GLU A 43 11.94 -12.69 -15.31
N LYS A 44 11.35 -13.68 -14.64
CA LYS A 44 11.10 -13.60 -13.21
C LYS A 44 12.45 -13.52 -12.47
N PRO A 45 12.62 -12.53 -11.61
CA PRO A 45 13.85 -12.38 -10.86
C PRO A 45 14.06 -13.55 -9.89
N GLU A 46 15.27 -14.09 -9.87
CA GLU A 46 15.62 -15.15 -8.92
C GLU A 46 15.68 -14.62 -7.48
N PRO A 47 15.35 -15.46 -6.48
CA PRO A 47 15.50 -15.09 -5.07
C PRO A 47 16.95 -14.67 -4.76
N GLY A 48 17.13 -13.48 -4.14
CA GLY A 48 18.45 -12.93 -3.82
C GLY A 48 19.13 -12.15 -4.95
N GLN A 49 18.54 -12.04 -6.12
CA GLN A 49 19.08 -11.23 -7.22
C GLN A 49 19.14 -9.75 -6.85
N LYS A 50 20.22 -9.06 -7.26
CA LYS A 50 20.39 -7.62 -7.06
C LYS A 50 19.40 -6.85 -7.95
N ARG A 51 18.40 -6.22 -7.36
CA ARG A 51 17.36 -5.48 -8.09
C ARG A 51 17.61 -3.97 -8.19
N MET A 52 18.47 -3.42 -7.33
CA MET A 52 18.76 -1.97 -7.29
C MET A 52 20.00 -1.55 -8.07
N SER A 53 20.58 -2.43 -8.88
CA SER A 53 21.83 -2.14 -9.64
C SER A 53 21.67 -1.04 -10.70
N LYS A 54 20.43 -0.76 -11.12
CA LYS A 54 20.11 0.28 -12.11
C LYS A 54 19.76 1.63 -11.47
N ILE A 55 19.71 1.72 -10.13
CA ILE A 55 19.31 2.94 -9.40
C ILE A 55 20.56 3.76 -9.10
N PHE A 56 20.64 4.96 -9.69
CA PHE A 56 21.68 5.95 -9.45
C PHE A 56 21.24 7.04 -8.49
N ASP A 57 19.94 7.35 -8.46
CA ASP A 57 19.32 8.28 -7.51
C ASP A 57 18.18 7.58 -6.75
N ALA A 58 18.27 7.52 -5.44
CA ALA A 58 17.32 6.81 -4.58
C ALA A 58 16.10 7.64 -4.18
N THR A 59 15.97 8.88 -4.65
CA THR A 59 14.89 9.81 -4.24
C THR A 59 13.51 9.19 -4.44
N CYS A 60 13.28 8.55 -5.59
CA CYS A 60 11.99 7.93 -5.90
C CYS A 60 11.62 6.81 -4.91
N ALA A 61 12.56 5.92 -4.61
CA ALA A 61 12.33 4.82 -3.68
C ALA A 61 12.11 5.32 -2.23
N LEU A 62 12.85 6.34 -1.81
CA LEU A 62 12.67 6.97 -0.51
C LEU A 62 11.33 7.74 -0.41
N ALA A 63 10.92 8.42 -1.49
CA ALA A 63 9.63 9.11 -1.55
C ALA A 63 8.46 8.13 -1.44
N LEU A 64 8.54 6.97 -2.10
CA LEU A 64 7.54 5.89 -1.99
C LEU A 64 7.46 5.34 -0.56
N GLU A 65 8.59 5.10 0.09
CA GLU A 65 8.61 4.60 1.48
C GLU A 65 7.98 5.61 2.44
N ARG A 66 8.32 6.89 2.28
CA ARG A 66 7.71 7.98 3.06
C ARG A 66 6.20 8.08 2.79
N PHE A 67 5.77 7.97 1.54
CA PHE A 67 4.35 7.93 1.19
C PHE A 67 3.61 6.81 1.93
N ALA A 68 4.14 5.59 1.92
CA ALA A 68 3.52 4.46 2.61
C ALA A 68 3.43 4.71 4.12
N ALA A 69 4.48 5.24 4.74
CA ALA A 69 4.50 5.61 6.15
C ALA A 69 3.48 6.72 6.48
N ILE A 70 3.35 7.73 5.62
CA ILE A 70 2.36 8.81 5.74
C ILE A 70 0.94 8.23 5.67
N MET A 71 0.64 7.41 4.65
CA MET A 71 -0.67 6.78 4.51
C MET A 71 -1.03 5.93 5.73
N GLN A 72 -0.07 5.16 6.25
CA GLN A 72 -0.27 4.36 7.45
C GLN A 72 -0.53 5.24 8.68
N SER A 73 0.23 6.30 8.88
CA SER A 73 0.08 7.19 10.02
C SER A 73 -1.26 7.94 10.06
N ILE A 74 -1.89 8.14 8.90
CA ILE A 74 -3.16 8.86 8.78
C ILE A 74 -4.36 7.93 8.84
N LEU A 75 -4.29 6.80 8.11
CA LEU A 75 -5.43 5.90 7.91
C LEU A 75 -5.50 4.79 8.96
N THR A 76 -4.35 4.23 9.33
CA THR A 76 -4.25 3.08 10.24
C THR A 76 -3.09 3.26 11.22
N PRO A 77 -3.08 4.34 12.03
CA PRO A 77 -1.99 4.62 12.95
C PRO A 77 -1.84 3.48 13.97
N PRO A 78 -0.63 2.89 14.11
CA PRO A 78 -0.38 1.88 15.13
C PRO A 78 -0.60 2.43 16.54
N GLY A 79 -1.28 1.68 17.39
CA GLY A 79 -1.51 2.07 18.79
C GLY A 79 -2.60 3.12 19.02
N GLN A 80 -3.33 3.53 17.99
CA GLN A 80 -4.47 4.44 18.10
C GLN A 80 -5.74 3.82 17.53
N VAL A 81 -6.88 4.15 18.13
CA VAL A 81 -8.19 3.76 17.61
C VAL A 81 -8.52 4.67 16.42
N TRP A 82 -8.58 4.10 15.22
CA TRP A 82 -8.84 4.83 13.99
C TRP A 82 -10.23 4.60 13.40
N HIS A 83 -11.01 3.69 14.00
CA HIS A 83 -12.43 3.45 13.68
C HIS A 83 -13.20 3.01 14.92
N LYS A 84 -14.52 3.21 14.87
CA LYS A 84 -15.48 2.60 15.80
C LYS A 84 -16.67 2.07 15.03
N LEU A 85 -17.12 0.88 15.39
CA LEU A 85 -18.41 0.35 14.96
C LEU A 85 -19.48 0.93 15.86
N LYS A 86 -20.56 1.42 15.27
CA LYS A 86 -21.74 1.96 15.96
C LYS A 86 -23.00 1.34 15.39
N PRO A 87 -24.10 1.29 16.15
CA PRO A 87 -25.39 0.87 15.62
C PRO A 87 -25.87 1.86 14.55
N LYS A 88 -26.47 1.33 13.48
CA LYS A 88 -27.02 2.15 12.40
C LYS A 88 -28.34 2.81 12.85
N GLY A 89 -28.47 4.11 12.60
CA GLY A 89 -29.74 4.82 12.72
C GLY A 89 -30.07 5.47 14.06
N GLY A 90 -29.11 5.74 14.93
CA GLY A 90 -29.37 6.56 16.11
C GLY A 90 -28.21 6.64 17.12
N GLU A 91 -28.19 7.72 17.87
CA GLU A 91 -27.43 7.82 19.10
C GLU A 91 -27.99 6.84 20.12
N VAL A 92 -27.20 5.84 20.48
CA VAL A 92 -27.56 4.91 21.56
C VAL A 92 -27.11 5.56 22.85
N GLU A 93 -28.06 5.57 23.83
CA GLU A 93 -27.79 6.12 25.15
C GLU A 93 -26.50 5.57 25.75
N ALA A 94 -25.61 6.47 26.17
CA ALA A 94 -24.32 6.11 26.74
C ALA A 94 -24.51 5.16 27.94
N GLY A 95 -23.83 4.00 27.93
CA GLY A 95 -23.96 2.99 28.99
C GLY A 95 -25.10 1.98 28.80
N SER A 96 -25.86 2.03 27.70
CA SER A 96 -26.83 0.99 27.36
C SER A 96 -26.16 -0.35 27.09
N PRO A 97 -26.86 -1.50 27.17
CA PRO A 97 -26.29 -2.81 26.81
C PRO A 97 -25.74 -2.86 25.40
N VAL A 98 -26.37 -2.17 24.45
CA VAL A 98 -25.94 -2.07 23.04
C VAL A 98 -24.66 -1.28 22.92
N ALA A 99 -24.54 -0.11 23.56
CA ALA A 99 -23.32 0.69 23.55
C ALA A 99 -22.12 -0.10 24.11
N ARG A 100 -22.31 -0.72 25.28
CA ARG A 100 -21.26 -1.56 25.90
C ARG A 100 -20.85 -2.76 25.05
N TRP A 101 -21.79 -3.34 24.31
CA TRP A 101 -21.49 -4.42 23.39
C TRP A 101 -20.62 -3.94 22.23
N PHE A 102 -20.94 -2.80 21.60
CA PHE A 102 -20.13 -2.23 20.53
C PHE A 102 -18.72 -1.84 21.02
N ASP A 103 -18.61 -1.28 22.24
CA ASP A 103 -17.29 -0.98 22.81
C ASP A 103 -16.46 -2.27 22.99
N ALA A 104 -17.05 -3.32 23.56
CA ALA A 104 -16.38 -4.61 23.72
C ALA A 104 -16.01 -5.27 22.37
N VAL A 105 -16.85 -5.11 21.33
CA VAL A 105 -16.55 -5.60 19.98
C VAL A 105 -15.41 -4.81 19.36
N ASN A 106 -15.40 -3.49 19.48
CA ASN A 106 -14.31 -2.63 18.96
C ASN A 106 -12.98 -2.98 19.62
N ASP A 107 -12.94 -3.11 20.93
CA ASP A 107 -11.72 -3.50 21.67
C ASP A 107 -11.22 -4.88 21.22
N LYS A 108 -12.14 -5.84 21.08
CA LYS A 108 -11.80 -7.19 20.68
C LYS A 108 -11.28 -7.30 19.26
N LEU A 109 -11.90 -6.58 18.31
CA LEU A 109 -11.41 -6.51 16.92
C LEU A 109 -10.04 -5.86 16.85
N TYR A 110 -9.82 -4.81 17.65
CA TYR A 110 -8.53 -4.16 17.75
C TYR A 110 -7.44 -5.13 18.25
N ASP A 111 -7.69 -5.85 19.35
CA ASP A 111 -6.78 -6.85 19.90
C ASP A 111 -6.45 -7.96 18.88
N LEU A 112 -7.47 -8.48 18.18
CA LEU A 112 -7.28 -9.53 17.18
C LEU A 112 -6.44 -9.05 16.00
N ARG A 113 -6.72 -7.84 15.49
CA ARG A 113 -6.02 -7.23 14.35
C ARG A 113 -4.56 -6.98 14.64
N TYR A 114 -4.25 -6.38 15.79
CA TYR A 114 -2.88 -6.03 16.17
C TYR A 114 -2.14 -7.16 16.91
N SER A 115 -2.73 -8.36 16.96
CA SER A 115 -2.01 -9.51 17.47
C SER A 115 -0.77 -9.80 16.57
N PRO A 116 0.38 -10.19 17.15
CA PRO A 116 1.60 -10.44 16.36
C PRO A 116 1.42 -11.49 15.26
N LYS A 117 0.51 -12.44 15.45
CA LYS A 117 0.23 -13.51 14.47
C LYS A 117 -0.63 -13.02 13.29
N ALA A 118 -1.40 -11.97 13.47
CA ALA A 118 -2.23 -11.39 12.41
C ALA A 118 -1.39 -10.66 11.35
N ASN A 119 -0.29 -10.02 11.78
CA ASN A 119 0.66 -9.29 10.94
C ASN A 119 0.03 -8.13 10.14
N PHE A 120 -0.94 -7.43 10.73
CA PHE A 120 -1.68 -6.37 10.04
C PHE A 120 -0.78 -5.22 9.60
N ASP A 121 0.00 -4.64 10.53
CA ASP A 121 0.81 -3.44 10.26
C ASP A 121 1.75 -3.61 9.08
N SER A 122 2.52 -4.70 9.06
CA SER A 122 3.48 -4.96 7.98
C SER A 122 2.78 -5.18 6.63
N GLN A 123 1.64 -5.89 6.63
CA GLN A 123 0.89 -6.19 5.41
C GLN A 123 0.16 -4.96 4.89
N GLN A 124 -0.37 -4.13 5.77
CA GLN A 124 -1.02 -2.88 5.40
C GLN A 124 0.01 -1.85 4.89
N HIS A 125 1.20 -1.80 5.48
CA HIS A 125 2.30 -0.98 4.96
C HIS A 125 2.69 -1.38 3.54
N GLN A 126 2.84 -2.69 3.27
CA GLN A 126 3.09 -3.19 1.92
C GLN A 126 1.95 -2.85 0.95
N ASN A 127 0.70 -2.90 1.42
CA ASN A 127 -0.47 -2.49 0.64
C ASN A 127 -0.38 -1.02 0.24
N TYR A 128 0.00 -0.11 1.16
CA TYR A 128 0.22 1.30 0.86
C TYR A 128 1.41 1.54 -0.08
N ARG A 129 2.48 0.76 0.02
CA ARG A 129 3.58 0.81 -0.98
C ARG A 129 3.09 0.43 -2.37
N GLY A 130 2.31 -0.66 -2.50
CA GLY A 130 1.68 -1.05 -3.76
C GLY A 130 0.75 0.03 -4.32
N LEU A 131 0.01 0.73 -3.45
CA LEU A 131 -0.84 1.85 -3.84
C LEU A 131 -0.03 3.02 -4.40
N GLY A 132 1.14 3.31 -3.79
CA GLY A 132 2.04 4.38 -4.24
C GLY A 132 2.79 4.05 -5.54
N SER A 133 3.18 2.80 -5.76
CA SER A 133 3.94 2.36 -6.94
C SER A 133 3.03 1.97 -8.12
N VAL A 134 2.11 1.04 -7.91
CA VAL A 134 1.26 0.42 -8.96
C VAL A 134 -0.11 1.09 -9.06
N GLY A 135 -0.55 1.80 -8.01
CA GLY A 135 -1.85 2.48 -7.96
C GLY A 135 -3.03 1.57 -7.59
N THR A 136 -2.79 0.28 -7.52
CA THR A 136 -3.75 -0.72 -7.06
C THR A 136 -3.03 -1.67 -6.11
N ALA A 137 -3.67 -2.04 -5.03
CA ALA A 137 -3.13 -3.00 -4.09
C ALA A 137 -4.23 -3.95 -3.60
N ALA A 138 -3.86 -5.16 -3.21
CA ALA A 138 -4.79 -6.21 -2.80
C ALA A 138 -4.38 -6.77 -1.45
N LEU A 139 -5.25 -6.62 -0.46
CA LEU A 139 -5.10 -7.23 0.86
C LEU A 139 -6.03 -8.43 0.97
N TYR A 140 -5.49 -9.62 1.13
CA TYR A 140 -6.26 -10.84 1.37
C TYR A 140 -6.40 -11.10 2.86
N ILE A 141 -7.64 -11.35 3.31
CA ILE A 141 -7.98 -11.49 4.73
C ILE A 141 -8.65 -12.84 4.94
N ASP A 142 -8.00 -13.68 5.74
CA ASP A 142 -8.50 -15.01 6.09
C ASP A 142 -8.28 -15.33 7.57
N SER A 143 -8.66 -16.55 7.96
CA SER A 143 -8.36 -17.14 9.25
C SER A 143 -7.63 -18.46 9.08
N ALA A 144 -6.81 -18.81 10.05
CA ALA A 144 -6.12 -20.09 10.10
C ALA A 144 -6.27 -20.74 11.50
N PRO A 145 -6.04 -22.03 11.65
CA PRO A 145 -6.08 -22.68 12.97
C PRO A 145 -5.20 -21.95 13.98
N GLY A 146 -5.80 -21.44 15.07
CA GLY A 146 -5.11 -20.68 16.12
C GLY A 146 -4.75 -19.22 15.73
N ILE A 147 -5.20 -18.74 14.57
CA ILE A 147 -5.03 -17.35 14.10
C ILE A 147 -6.39 -16.88 13.60
N PRO A 148 -7.15 -16.15 14.43
CA PRO A 148 -8.50 -15.67 14.07
C PRO A 148 -8.53 -14.75 12.86
N LEU A 149 -7.55 -13.84 12.78
CA LEU A 149 -7.37 -12.92 11.67
C LEU A 149 -5.95 -13.02 11.14
N ARG A 150 -5.81 -13.11 9.83
CA ARG A 150 -4.54 -13.11 9.13
C ARG A 150 -4.63 -12.26 7.88
N TYR A 151 -3.65 -11.39 7.69
CA TYR A 151 -3.59 -10.47 6.55
C TYR A 151 -2.42 -10.84 5.65
N ARG A 152 -2.62 -10.67 4.35
CA ARG A 152 -1.60 -10.87 3.33
C ARG A 152 -1.76 -9.82 2.24
N SER A 153 -0.79 -8.96 2.09
CA SER A 153 -0.66 -8.13 0.89
C SER A 153 -0.25 -9.05 -0.27
N VAL A 154 -1.03 -9.03 -1.34
CA VAL A 154 -0.80 -9.89 -2.51
C VAL A 154 -0.21 -9.04 -3.62
N HIS A 155 0.87 -9.53 -4.23
CA HIS A 155 1.53 -8.84 -5.32
C HIS A 155 0.59 -8.71 -6.53
N MET A 156 0.58 -7.54 -7.16
CA MET A 156 -0.36 -7.28 -8.26
C MET A 156 -0.08 -8.10 -9.53
N SER A 157 1.11 -8.70 -9.68
CA SER A 157 1.37 -9.65 -10.77
C SER A 157 0.49 -10.89 -10.67
N GLU A 158 0.09 -11.29 -9.45
CA GLU A 158 -0.77 -12.45 -9.21
C GLU A 158 -2.28 -12.15 -9.37
N ILE A 159 -2.71 -10.87 -9.34
CA ILE A 159 -4.12 -10.45 -9.20
C ILE A 159 -4.70 -9.93 -10.51
N TYR A 160 -5.83 -10.49 -10.90
CA TYR A 160 -6.62 -10.08 -12.05
C TYR A 160 -8.02 -9.69 -11.57
N LEU A 161 -8.47 -8.49 -11.94
CA LEU A 161 -9.68 -7.88 -11.43
C LEU A 161 -10.79 -7.84 -12.48
N GLY A 162 -12.02 -8.12 -12.05
CA GLY A 162 -13.24 -7.78 -12.77
C GLY A 162 -14.06 -6.81 -11.93
N ALA A 163 -14.84 -5.95 -12.59
CA ALA A 163 -15.66 -4.95 -11.91
C ALA A 163 -17.09 -4.96 -12.44
N THR A 164 -18.03 -4.58 -11.58
CA THR A 164 -19.42 -4.34 -11.93
C THR A 164 -19.57 -3.11 -12.82
N SER A 165 -20.75 -2.90 -13.39
CA SER A 165 -21.08 -1.68 -14.13
C SER A 165 -20.97 -0.39 -13.29
N ALA A 166 -21.07 -0.52 -11.97
CA ALA A 166 -20.85 0.58 -11.01
C ALA A 166 -19.37 0.82 -10.68
N GLY A 167 -18.44 0.03 -11.24
CA GLY A 167 -17.00 0.17 -11.02
C GLY A 167 -16.49 -0.46 -9.71
N GLN A 168 -17.32 -1.19 -8.97
CA GLN A 168 -16.91 -1.97 -7.82
C GLN A 168 -16.26 -3.28 -8.25
N VAL A 169 -15.14 -3.64 -7.62
CA VAL A 169 -14.48 -4.93 -7.91
C VAL A 169 -15.28 -6.05 -7.26
N ASP A 170 -15.76 -6.98 -8.08
CA ASP A 170 -16.57 -8.13 -7.66
C ASP A 170 -15.96 -9.47 -8.08
N ILE A 171 -14.97 -9.48 -8.96
CA ILE A 171 -14.27 -10.68 -9.38
C ILE A 171 -12.77 -10.50 -9.15
N VAL A 172 -12.18 -11.48 -8.46
CA VAL A 172 -10.74 -11.60 -8.31
C VAL A 172 -10.29 -12.98 -8.74
N HIS A 173 -9.37 -13.03 -9.68
CA HIS A 173 -8.60 -14.21 -10.02
C HIS A 173 -7.16 -14.00 -9.56
N ARG A 174 -6.65 -14.93 -8.76
CA ARG A 174 -5.27 -14.93 -8.30
C ARG A 174 -4.52 -16.12 -8.86
N GLU A 175 -3.53 -15.86 -9.73
CA GLU A 175 -2.60 -16.85 -10.27
C GLU A 175 -1.32 -16.85 -9.44
N PHE A 176 -0.97 -18.00 -8.81
CA PHE A 176 0.19 -18.08 -7.91
C PHE A 176 0.75 -19.51 -7.87
N GLY A 177 2.03 -19.63 -7.50
CA GLY A 177 2.68 -20.91 -7.29
C GLY A 177 2.77 -21.27 -5.82
N ILE A 178 2.58 -22.54 -5.50
CA ILE A 178 2.85 -23.11 -4.16
C ILE A 178 3.69 -24.38 -4.32
N PRO A 179 4.72 -24.58 -3.47
CA PRO A 179 5.48 -25.84 -3.45
C PRO A 179 4.56 -27.06 -3.32
N ALA A 180 4.81 -28.09 -4.12
CA ALA A 180 3.94 -29.27 -4.23
C ALA A 180 3.66 -29.95 -2.87
N ARG A 181 4.64 -29.96 -1.95
CA ARG A 181 4.44 -30.45 -0.57
C ARG A 181 3.38 -29.66 0.20
N ASN A 182 3.36 -28.33 0.00
CA ASN A 182 2.43 -27.45 0.72
C ASN A 182 1.02 -27.57 0.13
N VAL A 183 0.89 -27.87 -1.18
CA VAL A 183 -0.42 -28.16 -1.78
C VAL A 183 -1.08 -29.37 -1.09
N LEU A 184 -0.33 -30.45 -0.83
CA LEU A 184 -0.87 -31.62 -0.12
C LEU A 184 -1.26 -31.31 1.33
N GLN A 185 -0.53 -30.40 1.99
CA GLN A 185 -0.81 -30.00 3.37
C GLN A 185 -2.03 -29.07 3.45
N ASP A 186 -2.10 -28.05 2.60
CA ASP A 186 -3.14 -27.02 2.64
C ASP A 186 -4.48 -27.53 2.09
N TYR A 187 -4.44 -28.48 1.14
CA TYR A 187 -5.61 -29.05 0.50
C TYR A 187 -5.79 -30.53 0.89
N SER A 188 -5.95 -30.75 2.21
CA SER A 188 -6.08 -32.09 2.82
C SER A 188 -7.49 -32.40 3.33
N ARG A 189 -8.50 -31.57 3.04
CA ARG A 189 -9.89 -31.80 3.47
C ARG A 189 -10.50 -32.95 2.68
N PRO A 190 -11.50 -33.67 3.23
CA PRO A 190 -12.15 -34.79 2.55
C PRO A 190 -12.74 -34.43 1.17
N ASP A 191 -13.19 -33.19 0.99
CA ASP A 191 -13.78 -32.67 -0.26
C ASP A 191 -12.74 -32.15 -1.25
N ASP A 192 -11.47 -32.06 -0.87
CA ASP A 192 -10.40 -31.55 -1.72
C ASP A 192 -9.93 -32.62 -2.69
N TYR A 193 -9.68 -32.24 -3.93
CA TYR A 193 -9.14 -33.12 -4.95
C TYR A 193 -7.77 -32.63 -5.43
N VAL A 194 -6.74 -33.42 -5.15
CA VAL A 194 -5.39 -33.14 -5.67
C VAL A 194 -5.06 -34.15 -6.76
N CYS A 195 -4.73 -33.67 -7.94
CA CYS A 195 -4.44 -34.54 -9.09
C CYS A 195 -3.14 -35.33 -8.91
N GLU A 196 -3.05 -36.47 -9.60
CA GLU A 196 -1.90 -37.38 -9.52
C GLU A 196 -0.58 -36.73 -9.95
N ALA A 197 -0.64 -35.77 -10.87
CA ALA A 197 0.56 -35.03 -11.29
C ALA A 197 1.18 -34.25 -10.11
N VAL A 198 0.36 -33.56 -9.30
CA VAL A 198 0.83 -32.82 -8.11
C VAL A 198 1.33 -33.78 -7.03
N LYS A 199 0.67 -34.93 -6.83
CA LYS A 199 1.13 -35.95 -5.87
C LYS A 199 2.51 -36.49 -6.25
N ARG A 200 2.74 -36.77 -7.54
CA ARG A 200 4.06 -37.19 -8.05
C ARG A 200 5.11 -36.10 -7.89
N MET A 201 4.75 -34.84 -8.18
CA MET A 201 5.64 -33.69 -7.94
C MET A 201 6.03 -33.57 -6.47
N ALA A 202 5.07 -33.77 -5.54
CA ALA A 202 5.34 -33.72 -4.11
C ALA A 202 6.30 -34.85 -3.63
N GLN A 203 6.30 -35.99 -4.32
CA GLN A 203 7.24 -37.11 -4.02
C GLN A 203 8.63 -36.88 -4.63
N ASN A 204 8.70 -36.42 -5.90
CA ASN A 204 9.95 -36.32 -6.64
C ASN A 204 10.65 -34.96 -6.48
N THR A 205 9.88 -33.89 -6.48
CA THR A 205 10.35 -32.50 -6.42
C THR A 205 9.47 -31.67 -5.47
N PRO A 206 9.54 -31.91 -4.16
CA PRO A 206 8.60 -31.35 -3.16
C PRO A 206 8.58 -29.81 -3.09
N LEU A 207 9.68 -29.18 -3.51
CA LEU A 207 9.82 -27.71 -3.51
C LEU A 207 9.45 -27.07 -4.85
N ALA A 208 9.13 -27.86 -5.89
CA ALA A 208 8.71 -27.33 -7.18
C ALA A 208 7.32 -26.70 -7.06
N ASP A 209 7.15 -25.50 -7.64
CA ASP A 209 5.91 -24.77 -7.59
C ASP A 209 4.85 -25.38 -8.50
N VAL A 210 3.66 -25.56 -7.94
CA VAL A 210 2.45 -25.95 -8.65
C VAL A 210 1.65 -24.67 -8.95
N PRO A 211 1.38 -24.36 -10.23
CA PRO A 211 0.59 -23.19 -10.59
C PRO A 211 -0.89 -23.42 -10.23
N LEU A 212 -1.43 -22.55 -9.42
CA LEU A 212 -2.81 -22.56 -8.95
C LEU A 212 -3.52 -21.27 -9.36
N LEU A 213 -4.82 -21.38 -9.62
CA LEU A 213 -5.70 -20.25 -9.87
C LEU A 213 -6.81 -20.24 -8.79
N HIS A 214 -6.81 -19.22 -7.94
CA HIS A 214 -7.87 -18.98 -6.98
C HIS A 214 -8.84 -17.94 -7.55
N CYS A 215 -10.09 -18.33 -7.78
CA CYS A 215 -11.13 -17.48 -8.31
C CYS A 215 -12.16 -17.15 -7.23
N VAL A 216 -12.45 -15.88 -7.01
CA VAL A 216 -13.53 -15.39 -6.15
C VAL A 216 -14.47 -14.54 -7.01
N PHE A 217 -15.77 -14.82 -6.95
CA PHE A 217 -16.77 -14.16 -7.76
C PHE A 217 -18.17 -14.26 -7.11
N PRO A 218 -19.14 -13.40 -7.49
CA PRO A 218 -20.51 -13.47 -6.99
C PRO A 218 -21.14 -14.83 -7.30
N ASN A 219 -21.80 -15.42 -6.33
CA ASN A 219 -22.41 -16.74 -6.43
C ASN A 219 -23.90 -16.62 -6.82
N PRO A 220 -24.31 -16.96 -8.07
CA PRO A 220 -25.71 -16.92 -8.46
C PRO A 220 -26.61 -17.88 -7.69
N GLY A 221 -26.03 -18.93 -7.09
CA GLY A 221 -26.72 -19.93 -6.29
C GLY A 221 -26.74 -19.64 -4.78
N ALA A 222 -26.40 -18.42 -4.38
CA ALA A 222 -26.35 -18.06 -2.98
C ALA A 222 -27.74 -18.15 -2.30
N LYS A 223 -27.75 -18.67 -1.06
CA LYS A 223 -28.94 -18.73 -0.23
C LYS A 223 -28.68 -17.96 1.07
N PRO A 224 -29.47 -16.92 1.37
CA PRO A 224 -29.36 -16.20 2.64
C PRO A 224 -29.44 -17.14 3.85
N GLY A 225 -28.58 -16.90 4.84
CA GLY A 225 -28.54 -17.71 6.07
C GLY A 225 -27.94 -19.14 5.95
N SER A 226 -27.49 -19.55 4.76
CA SER A 226 -26.89 -20.86 4.56
C SER A 226 -25.56 -21.01 5.30
N MET A 227 -25.36 -22.15 5.96
CA MET A 227 -24.06 -22.57 6.52
C MET A 227 -23.20 -23.36 5.52
N ASN A 228 -23.78 -23.74 4.36
CA ASN A 228 -23.05 -24.49 3.35
C ASN A 228 -22.10 -23.58 2.57
N PRO A 229 -20.77 -23.81 2.58
CA PRO A 229 -19.80 -22.98 1.88
C PRO A 229 -20.09 -22.78 0.38
N LYS A 230 -20.72 -23.77 -0.26
CA LYS A 230 -21.08 -23.71 -1.70
C LYS A 230 -22.29 -22.80 -2.01
N MET A 231 -23.03 -22.37 -0.98
CA MET A 231 -24.23 -21.52 -1.09
C MET A 231 -24.04 -20.12 -0.51
N LEU A 232 -22.82 -19.75 -0.16
CA LEU A 232 -22.47 -18.43 0.35
C LEU A 232 -22.48 -17.39 -0.78
N PRO A 233 -22.61 -16.07 -0.45
CA PRO A 233 -22.70 -15.00 -1.43
C PRO A 233 -21.53 -14.94 -2.42
N TRP A 234 -20.33 -15.25 -1.98
CA TRP A 234 -19.12 -15.25 -2.80
C TRP A 234 -18.65 -16.68 -3.01
N ALA A 235 -18.64 -17.13 -4.25
CA ALA A 235 -18.08 -18.44 -4.61
C ALA A 235 -16.55 -18.36 -4.61
N SER A 236 -15.92 -19.44 -4.16
CA SER A 236 -14.47 -19.61 -4.18
C SER A 236 -14.10 -20.91 -4.85
N LEU A 237 -13.24 -20.86 -5.84
CA LEU A 237 -12.72 -22.02 -6.55
C LEU A 237 -11.20 -21.97 -6.58
N THR A 238 -10.54 -23.07 -6.22
CA THR A 238 -9.11 -23.23 -6.47
C THR A 238 -8.93 -24.28 -7.57
N ILE A 239 -8.29 -23.88 -8.65
CA ILE A 239 -8.09 -24.71 -9.86
C ILE A 239 -6.59 -24.98 -10.00
N CYS A 240 -6.23 -26.24 -10.25
CA CYS A 240 -4.87 -26.59 -10.67
C CYS A 240 -4.70 -26.25 -12.14
N MET A 241 -3.72 -25.41 -12.47
CA MET A 241 -3.50 -24.99 -13.85
C MET A 241 -2.77 -26.05 -14.70
N LEU A 242 -2.23 -27.13 -14.09
CA LEU A 242 -1.56 -28.20 -14.81
C LEU A 242 -2.56 -29.07 -15.62
N ASP A 243 -3.73 -29.34 -15.02
CA ASP A 243 -4.72 -30.26 -15.58
C ASP A 243 -6.14 -29.65 -15.66
N GLY A 244 -6.32 -28.42 -15.11
CA GLY A 244 -7.59 -27.74 -15.04
C GLY A 244 -8.60 -28.37 -14.06
N SER A 245 -8.15 -29.22 -13.14
CA SER A 245 -9.01 -29.79 -12.11
C SER A 245 -9.30 -28.78 -11.00
N ILE A 246 -10.50 -28.87 -10.41
CA ILE A 246 -10.86 -28.06 -9.24
C ILE A 246 -10.34 -28.78 -8.01
N ILE A 247 -9.39 -28.19 -7.32
CA ILE A 247 -8.85 -28.70 -6.07
C ILE A 247 -9.84 -28.50 -4.92
N ARG A 248 -10.37 -27.27 -4.79
CA ARG A 248 -11.31 -26.92 -3.70
C ARG A 248 -12.44 -26.06 -4.20
N ARG A 249 -13.65 -26.36 -3.73
CA ARG A 249 -14.84 -25.52 -3.88
C ARG A 249 -15.27 -25.02 -2.50
N GLY A 250 -15.44 -23.73 -2.39
CA GLY A 250 -15.87 -23.09 -1.17
C GLY A 250 -16.64 -21.80 -1.45
N GLY A 251 -16.75 -20.98 -0.43
CA GLY A 251 -17.34 -19.64 -0.54
C GLY A 251 -17.03 -18.81 0.67
N TYR A 252 -17.35 -17.54 0.55
CA TYR A 252 -17.18 -16.53 1.59
C TYR A 252 -18.51 -15.79 1.79
N ARG A 253 -18.78 -15.33 3.00
CA ARG A 253 -19.95 -14.50 3.32
C ARG A 253 -19.72 -13.05 2.90
N THR A 254 -18.51 -12.55 3.20
CA THR A 254 -18.00 -11.24 2.76
C THR A 254 -16.85 -11.45 1.79
N PHE A 255 -16.57 -10.46 0.95
CA PHE A 255 -15.50 -10.54 -0.03
C PHE A 255 -14.14 -10.62 0.66
N PRO A 256 -13.27 -11.62 0.36
CA PRO A 256 -12.05 -11.86 1.13
C PRO A 256 -10.87 -10.96 0.73
N TYR A 257 -11.01 -10.13 -0.29
CA TYR A 257 -9.99 -9.19 -0.74
C TYR A 257 -10.45 -7.75 -0.52
N ALA A 258 -9.64 -6.95 0.14
CA ALA A 258 -9.77 -5.50 0.10
C ALA A 258 -8.88 -5.00 -1.06
N ILE A 259 -9.53 -4.51 -2.11
CA ILE A 259 -8.84 -3.99 -3.31
C ILE A 259 -8.86 -2.47 -3.25
N SER A 260 -7.71 -1.90 -2.96
CA SER A 260 -7.54 -0.45 -2.86
C SER A 260 -6.97 0.13 -4.15
N ARG A 261 -7.51 1.30 -4.55
CA ARG A 261 -7.05 2.05 -5.73
C ARG A 261 -6.75 3.49 -5.32
N TYR A 262 -5.65 4.06 -5.82
CA TYR A 262 -5.27 5.44 -5.46
C TYR A 262 -6.14 6.46 -6.20
N THR A 263 -6.03 6.51 -7.52
CA THR A 263 -6.87 7.33 -8.39
C THR A 263 -7.39 6.46 -9.53
N LEU A 264 -8.66 6.62 -9.88
CA LEU A 264 -9.29 5.85 -10.95
C LEU A 264 -9.63 6.77 -12.11
N ALA A 265 -9.11 6.47 -13.29
CA ALA A 265 -9.55 7.10 -14.52
C ALA A 265 -10.87 6.47 -15.00
N THR A 266 -11.71 7.27 -15.63
CA THR A 266 -12.99 6.79 -16.15
C THR A 266 -12.78 5.62 -17.12
N LYS A 267 -13.52 4.52 -16.95
CA LYS A 267 -13.44 3.27 -17.72
C LYS A 267 -12.24 2.37 -17.40
N GLU A 268 -11.38 2.71 -16.46
CA GLU A 268 -10.28 1.84 -16.01
C GLU A 268 -10.69 1.05 -14.77
N ILE A 269 -10.23 -0.19 -14.69
CA ILE A 269 -10.46 -1.06 -13.52
C ILE A 269 -9.34 -0.88 -12.50
N TYR A 270 -8.10 -0.75 -13.01
CA TYR A 270 -6.91 -0.56 -12.17
C TYR A 270 -6.68 0.92 -11.90
N GLY A 271 -6.24 1.23 -10.68
CA GLY A 271 -5.93 2.59 -10.26
C GLY A 271 -4.62 3.10 -10.83
N ARG A 272 -4.49 4.43 -10.90
CA ARG A 272 -3.26 5.12 -11.26
C ARG A 272 -2.57 5.64 -10.02
N SER A 273 -1.24 5.52 -9.97
CA SER A 273 -0.42 5.84 -8.80
C SER A 273 0.27 7.21 -8.91
N PRO A 274 0.69 7.80 -7.78
CA PRO A 274 1.63 8.90 -7.79
C PRO A 274 2.96 8.50 -8.46
N GLY A 275 3.41 7.23 -8.32
CA GLY A 275 4.59 6.71 -9.00
C GLY A 275 4.49 6.72 -10.53
N MET A 276 3.30 6.45 -11.09
CA MET A 276 3.07 6.58 -12.53
C MET A 276 3.16 8.03 -13.00
N MET A 277 2.66 8.98 -12.20
CA MET A 277 2.75 10.41 -12.51
C MET A 277 4.17 10.93 -12.41
N ALA A 278 4.92 10.48 -11.42
CA ALA A 278 6.31 10.85 -11.20
C ALA A 278 7.32 10.09 -12.09
N LEU A 279 6.87 9.15 -12.92
CA LEU A 279 7.76 8.29 -13.73
C LEU A 279 8.68 9.08 -14.67
N PRO A 280 8.22 10.10 -15.42
CA PRO A 280 9.09 10.90 -16.28
C PRO A 280 10.21 11.59 -15.50
N ASP A 281 9.88 12.20 -14.36
CA ASP A 281 10.82 12.88 -13.48
C ASP A 281 11.79 11.90 -12.83
N GLY A 282 11.31 10.72 -12.43
CA GLY A 282 12.14 9.64 -11.93
C GLY A 282 13.16 9.15 -12.94
N LYS A 283 12.78 8.97 -14.21
CA LYS A 283 13.71 8.64 -15.31
C LYS A 283 14.76 9.73 -15.52
N MET A 284 14.31 10.99 -15.50
CA MET A 284 15.20 12.14 -15.63
C MET A 284 16.24 12.15 -14.51
N LEU A 285 15.84 11.92 -13.25
CA LEU A 285 16.77 11.83 -12.11
C LEU A 285 17.82 10.72 -12.28
N GLN A 286 17.43 9.53 -12.76
CA GLN A 286 18.36 8.45 -13.00
C GLN A 286 19.42 8.82 -14.04
N GLU A 287 19.02 9.43 -15.17
CA GLU A 287 19.96 9.85 -16.22
C GLU A 287 20.85 11.01 -15.75
N MET A 288 20.30 12.00 -15.03
CA MET A 288 21.10 13.10 -14.47
C MET A 288 22.15 12.58 -13.48
N ALA A 289 21.77 11.69 -12.56
CA ALA A 289 22.70 11.08 -11.60
C ALA A 289 23.81 10.28 -12.30
N LYS A 290 23.45 9.53 -13.35
CA LYS A 290 24.38 8.76 -14.15
C LYS A 290 25.36 9.67 -14.94
N HIS A 291 24.86 10.77 -15.49
CA HIS A 291 25.71 11.77 -16.17
C HIS A 291 26.64 12.45 -15.18
N ARG A 292 26.17 12.85 -14.01
CA ARG A 292 26.98 13.43 -12.93
C ARG A 292 28.09 12.48 -12.47
N TYR A 293 27.76 11.21 -12.29
CA TYR A 293 28.76 10.20 -11.95
C TYR A 293 29.85 10.07 -13.03
N ARG A 294 29.47 10.03 -14.31
CA ARG A 294 30.42 10.00 -15.43
C ARG A 294 31.28 11.27 -15.52
N GLN A 295 30.67 12.43 -15.28
CA GLN A 295 31.38 13.71 -15.26
C GLN A 295 32.40 13.75 -14.12
N ALA A 296 32.06 13.30 -12.93
CA ALA A 296 32.99 13.18 -11.83
C ALA A 296 34.15 12.23 -12.15
N GLN A 297 33.92 11.12 -12.87
CA GLN A 297 34.97 10.23 -13.35
C GLN A 297 35.91 10.96 -14.33
N PHE A 298 35.38 11.75 -15.26
CA PHE A 298 36.20 12.52 -16.20
C PHE A 298 37.00 13.63 -15.52
N GLU A 299 36.53 14.18 -14.42
CA GLU A 299 37.32 15.16 -13.66
C GLU A 299 38.45 14.54 -12.86
N LEU A 300 38.22 13.33 -12.31
CA LEU A 300 39.25 12.58 -11.60
C LEU A 300 40.28 11.96 -12.54
N ASP A 301 39.84 11.49 -13.72
CA ASP A 301 40.69 10.89 -14.74
C ASP A 301 40.35 11.44 -16.13
N PRO A 302 40.82 12.68 -16.43
CA PRO A 302 40.47 13.36 -17.66
C PRO A 302 41.07 12.71 -18.90
N THR A 303 40.35 12.86 -20.01
CA THR A 303 40.95 12.54 -21.33
C THR A 303 42.06 13.54 -21.63
N TRP A 304 43.25 13.06 -21.88
CA TRP A 304 44.41 13.90 -22.17
C TRP A 304 44.55 14.20 -23.65
N LEU A 305 44.80 15.43 -23.97
CA LEU A 305 45.13 15.90 -25.31
C LEU A 305 46.65 16.01 -25.42
N THR A 306 47.23 15.38 -26.40
CA THR A 306 48.68 15.48 -26.70
C THR A 306 48.92 15.89 -28.15
N SER A 307 50.01 16.62 -28.42
CA SER A 307 50.46 16.89 -29.79
C SER A 307 51.04 15.63 -30.41
N ASP A 308 50.82 15.42 -31.70
CA ASP A 308 51.33 14.27 -32.48
C ASP A 308 52.72 14.55 -33.02
N ASP A 309 53.65 15.02 -32.19
CA ASP A 309 55.04 15.32 -32.59
C ASP A 309 56.06 14.28 -32.16
N GLY A 310 55.62 13.14 -31.62
CA GLY A 310 56.46 12.01 -31.20
C GLY A 310 57.40 12.29 -30.02
N ALA A 311 57.33 13.48 -29.42
CA ALA A 311 58.24 13.89 -28.33
C ALA A 311 57.90 13.28 -26.96
N LEU A 312 56.71 12.65 -26.79
CA LEU A 312 56.25 12.00 -25.56
C LEU A 312 56.30 10.48 -25.70
N ALA A 313 57.39 9.84 -25.20
CA ALA A 313 57.56 8.39 -25.30
C ALA A 313 56.66 7.57 -24.35
N ALA A 314 56.25 8.07 -23.20
CA ALA A 314 55.34 7.44 -22.25
C ALA A 314 54.76 8.47 -21.29
N PHE A 315 53.45 8.71 -21.36
CA PHE A 315 52.74 9.55 -20.41
C PHE A 315 52.04 8.67 -19.33
N ARG A 316 52.34 8.93 -18.08
CA ARG A 316 51.65 8.33 -16.92
C ARG A 316 51.21 9.44 -15.97
N ALA A 317 49.90 9.61 -15.82
CA ALA A 317 49.32 10.52 -14.83
C ALA A 317 49.30 9.85 -13.44
N VAL A 318 50.48 9.88 -12.77
CA VAL A 318 50.61 9.36 -11.38
C VAL A 318 51.11 10.48 -10.48
N PRO A 319 50.54 10.63 -9.26
CA PRO A 319 51.01 11.64 -8.30
C PRO A 319 52.52 11.55 -8.08
N GLY A 320 53.21 12.70 -8.18
CA GLY A 320 54.68 12.78 -8.01
C GLY A 320 55.51 12.35 -9.20
N ALA A 321 54.92 12.02 -10.35
CA ALA A 321 55.67 11.67 -11.57
C ALA A 321 56.34 12.91 -12.19
N ILE A 322 57.63 12.76 -12.61
CA ILE A 322 58.36 13.73 -13.43
C ILE A 322 58.28 13.28 -14.88
N ILE A 323 57.68 14.12 -15.74
CA ILE A 323 57.46 13.80 -17.16
C ILE A 323 58.43 14.61 -18.01
N SER A 324 59.45 13.95 -18.55
CA SER A 324 60.38 14.56 -19.47
C SER A 324 59.73 14.83 -20.83
N GLY A 325 59.92 16.03 -21.39
CA GLY A 325 59.31 16.44 -22.65
C GLY A 325 57.82 16.89 -22.51
N GLY A 326 57.29 17.02 -21.28
CA GLY A 326 55.93 17.46 -21.02
C GLY A 326 55.67 18.94 -21.29
N LEU A 327 56.72 19.77 -21.53
CA LEU A 327 56.62 21.20 -21.89
C LEU A 327 57.16 21.44 -23.27
N ASP A 328 56.63 22.40 -24.01
CA ASP A 328 57.16 22.91 -25.26
C ASP A 328 58.30 23.95 -25.02
N GLU A 329 58.89 24.49 -26.08
CA GLU A 329 59.95 25.52 -26.00
C GLU A 329 59.46 26.81 -25.34
N SER A 330 58.16 27.07 -25.32
CA SER A 330 57.54 28.24 -24.72
C SER A 330 57.01 27.95 -23.29
N LEU A 331 57.40 26.81 -22.69
CA LEU A 331 56.97 26.35 -21.34
C LEU A 331 55.48 26.04 -21.21
N ASN A 332 54.74 25.88 -22.32
CA ASN A 332 53.37 25.44 -22.26
C ASN A 332 53.30 23.90 -22.13
N PRO A 333 52.30 23.37 -21.37
CA PRO A 333 52.15 21.92 -21.30
C PRO A 333 51.76 21.33 -22.65
N ARG A 334 52.51 20.33 -23.14
CA ARG A 334 52.22 19.56 -24.35
C ARG A 334 51.05 18.62 -24.18
N VAL A 335 50.75 18.27 -22.94
CA VAL A 335 49.61 17.45 -22.55
C VAL A 335 48.68 18.30 -21.74
N ARG A 336 47.43 18.40 -22.17
CA ARG A 336 46.36 19.14 -21.46
C ARG A 336 45.16 18.25 -21.23
N PRO A 337 44.50 18.35 -20.06
CA PRO A 337 43.19 17.71 -19.90
C PRO A 337 42.20 18.35 -20.86
N LEU A 338 41.31 17.53 -21.43
CA LEU A 338 40.17 18.02 -22.21
C LEU A 338 39.19 18.72 -21.28
N ASP A 339 39.18 20.06 -21.36
CA ASP A 339 38.18 20.85 -20.62
C ASP A 339 36.86 20.77 -21.35
N ARG A 340 35.80 20.26 -20.65
CA ARG A 340 34.43 20.13 -21.17
C ARG A 340 33.50 21.20 -20.62
N GLY A 341 34.00 22.14 -19.82
CA GLY A 341 33.19 23.24 -19.27
C GLY A 341 32.02 22.74 -18.44
N SER A 342 32.28 22.19 -17.27
CA SER A 342 31.23 21.72 -16.37
C SER A 342 30.58 22.87 -15.58
N ASN A 343 29.24 22.89 -15.52
CA ASN A 343 28.50 23.83 -14.67
C ASN A 343 27.72 23.03 -13.60
N PHE A 344 28.45 22.51 -12.62
CA PHE A 344 27.87 21.72 -11.51
C PHE A 344 26.81 22.45 -10.71
N ALA A 345 26.91 23.76 -10.58
CA ALA A 345 25.95 24.54 -9.77
C ALA A 345 24.56 24.55 -10.42
N VAL A 346 24.48 24.71 -11.74
CA VAL A 346 23.21 24.69 -12.48
C VAL A 346 22.62 23.27 -12.47
N ASP A 347 23.44 22.27 -12.68
CA ASP A 347 23.00 20.85 -12.65
C ASP A 347 22.48 20.44 -11.26
N ALA A 348 23.12 20.91 -10.19
CA ALA A 348 22.64 20.66 -8.82
C ALA A 348 21.27 21.31 -8.58
N ALA A 349 21.10 22.57 -8.96
CA ALA A 349 19.83 23.29 -8.78
C ALA A 349 18.65 22.63 -9.54
N VAL A 350 18.89 22.22 -10.80
CA VAL A 350 17.87 21.52 -11.60
C VAL A 350 17.54 20.16 -10.98
N THR A 351 18.57 19.40 -10.54
CA THR A 351 18.35 18.10 -9.88
C THR A 351 17.49 18.24 -8.61
N ASP A 352 17.78 19.25 -7.77
CA ASP A 352 17.03 19.46 -6.53
C ASP A 352 15.60 19.91 -6.82
N GLN A 353 15.38 20.68 -7.89
CA GLN A 353 14.03 21.01 -8.35
C GLN A 353 13.24 19.76 -8.76
N VAL A 354 13.83 18.85 -9.55
CA VAL A 354 13.16 17.61 -9.97
C VAL A 354 12.90 16.70 -8.77
N ARG A 355 13.83 16.63 -7.81
CA ARG A 355 13.62 15.90 -6.54
C ARG A 355 12.44 16.44 -5.74
N SER A 356 12.28 17.77 -5.70
CA SER A 356 11.14 18.42 -5.06
C SER A 356 9.83 18.00 -5.73
N VAL A 357 9.76 18.03 -7.06
CA VAL A 357 8.57 17.62 -7.82
C VAL A 357 8.21 16.15 -7.54
N VAL A 358 9.20 15.24 -7.52
CA VAL A 358 8.96 13.83 -7.16
C VAL A 358 8.40 13.72 -5.73
N ASN A 359 8.98 14.44 -4.75
CA ASN A 359 8.48 14.44 -3.37
C ASN A 359 7.05 15.01 -3.28
N ASP A 360 6.69 15.99 -4.10
CA ASP A 360 5.34 16.57 -4.16
C ASP A 360 4.31 15.55 -4.68
N PHE A 361 4.63 14.76 -5.72
CA PHE A 361 3.75 13.69 -6.19
C PHE A 361 3.46 12.66 -5.09
N PHE A 362 4.45 12.34 -4.27
CA PHE A 362 4.29 11.42 -3.14
C PHE A 362 3.81 12.09 -1.84
N LEU A 363 3.39 13.36 -1.90
CA LEU A 363 2.87 14.13 -0.77
C LEU A 363 3.89 14.33 0.38
N VAL A 364 5.16 14.03 0.14
CA VAL A 364 6.21 14.10 1.17
C VAL A 364 6.39 15.54 1.67
N THR A 365 6.49 16.51 0.76
CA THR A 365 6.63 17.94 1.08
C THR A 365 5.43 18.44 1.87
N LEU A 366 4.23 17.96 1.56
CA LEU A 366 3.02 18.32 2.27
C LEU A 366 3.11 17.99 3.78
N PHE A 367 3.77 16.89 4.14
CA PHE A 367 3.90 16.44 5.53
C PHE A 367 5.18 16.92 6.21
N GLN A 368 6.27 17.14 5.48
CA GLN A 368 7.52 17.67 6.05
C GLN A 368 7.34 19.03 6.73
N ILE A 369 6.51 19.92 6.17
CA ILE A 369 6.22 21.22 6.76
C ILE A 369 5.61 21.12 8.17
N LEU A 370 4.98 20.00 8.52
CA LEU A 370 4.47 19.76 9.89
C LEU A 370 5.58 19.38 10.87
N VAL A 371 6.67 18.81 10.37
CA VAL A 371 7.78 18.28 11.18
C VAL A 371 8.88 19.33 11.35
N ASP A 372 9.15 20.13 10.31
CA ASP A 372 10.34 21.00 10.25
C ASP A 372 10.27 22.28 11.09
N ASN A 373 9.09 22.70 11.62
CA ASN A 373 8.97 23.95 12.42
C ASN A 373 8.05 23.83 13.64
N PRO A 374 8.27 22.89 14.57
CA PRO A 374 7.43 22.80 15.77
C PRO A 374 7.68 23.93 16.80
N GLY A 375 8.78 24.70 16.67
CA GLY A 375 9.18 25.68 17.67
C GLY A 375 8.74 27.14 17.43
N GLN A 376 8.23 27.47 16.23
CA GLN A 376 7.84 28.84 15.85
C GLN A 376 6.35 29.01 15.55
N MET A 377 5.56 27.93 15.55
CA MET A 377 4.14 27.96 15.20
C MET A 377 3.26 27.84 16.42
N THR A 378 2.17 28.59 16.45
CA THR A 378 1.12 28.41 17.45
C THR A 378 0.35 27.11 17.21
N ALA A 379 -0.22 26.51 18.26
CA ALA A 379 -1.07 25.33 18.13
C ALA A 379 -2.21 25.52 17.13
N TYR A 380 -2.75 26.73 17.04
CA TYR A 380 -3.80 27.12 16.08
C TYR A 380 -3.31 27.07 14.62
N GLU A 381 -2.13 27.60 14.32
CA GLU A 381 -1.54 27.55 12.97
C GLU A 381 -1.23 26.12 12.52
N VAL A 382 -0.73 25.28 13.43
CA VAL A 382 -0.49 23.85 13.15
C VAL A 382 -1.81 23.17 12.78
N MET A 383 -2.88 23.44 13.54
CA MET A 383 -4.20 22.85 13.29
C MET A 383 -4.82 23.33 11.98
N GLN A 384 -4.77 24.63 11.70
CA GLN A 384 -5.29 25.21 10.45
C GLN A 384 -4.57 24.58 9.23
N ARG A 385 -3.26 24.47 9.27
CA ARG A 385 -2.48 23.82 8.21
C ARG A 385 -2.80 22.33 8.08
N ALA A 386 -3.03 21.64 9.20
CA ALA A 386 -3.43 20.25 9.19
C ALA A 386 -4.82 20.07 8.55
N GLN A 387 -5.76 20.98 8.80
CA GLN A 387 -7.09 20.99 8.18
C GLN A 387 -7.04 21.27 6.68
N GLU A 388 -6.28 22.28 6.25
CA GLU A 388 -6.08 22.59 4.83
C GLU A 388 -5.48 21.40 4.06
N LYS A 389 -4.50 20.72 4.65
CA LYS A 389 -3.87 19.53 4.07
C LYS A 389 -4.79 18.32 4.07
N GLY A 390 -5.56 18.14 5.14
CA GLY A 390 -6.58 17.09 5.21
C GLY A 390 -7.61 17.24 4.08
N ALA A 391 -8.01 18.47 3.76
CA ALA A 391 -8.92 18.74 2.65
C ALA A 391 -8.35 18.33 1.28
N LEU A 392 -7.05 18.54 1.03
CA LEU A 392 -6.40 18.09 -0.20
C LEU A 392 -6.33 16.57 -0.33
N MET A 393 -6.25 15.84 0.79
CA MET A 393 -6.20 14.38 0.81
C MET A 393 -7.58 13.71 0.88
N ALA A 394 -8.64 14.46 1.15
CA ALA A 394 -9.98 13.92 1.34
C ALA A 394 -10.45 12.95 0.24
N PRO A 395 -10.23 13.20 -1.07
CA PRO A 395 -10.64 12.28 -2.12
C PRO A 395 -9.94 10.93 -2.05
N VAL A 396 -8.63 10.93 -1.77
CA VAL A 396 -7.83 9.70 -1.64
C VAL A 396 -8.24 8.95 -0.38
N MET A 397 -8.40 9.65 0.75
CA MET A 397 -8.83 9.07 2.03
C MET A 397 -10.22 8.44 1.91
N GLY A 398 -11.20 9.14 1.33
CA GLY A 398 -12.55 8.62 1.12
C GLY A 398 -12.57 7.34 0.29
N ARG A 399 -11.74 7.27 -0.75
CA ARG A 399 -11.60 6.04 -1.54
C ARG A 399 -10.95 4.91 -0.73
N GLN A 400 -9.92 5.19 0.06
CA GLN A 400 -9.31 4.17 0.91
C GLN A 400 -10.28 3.68 1.98
N GLN A 401 -11.14 4.53 2.53
CA GLN A 401 -12.19 4.13 3.45
C GLN A 401 -13.19 3.19 2.80
N SER A 402 -13.63 3.49 1.58
CA SER A 402 -14.65 2.68 0.88
C SER A 402 -14.11 1.40 0.25
N GLU A 403 -12.87 1.40 -0.28
CA GLU A 403 -12.32 0.27 -1.04
C GLU A 403 -11.37 -0.63 -0.23
N ASN A 404 -10.72 -0.08 0.79
CA ASN A 404 -9.76 -0.80 1.63
C ASN A 404 -10.30 -1.07 3.04
N LEU A 405 -10.53 0.01 3.82
CA LEU A 405 -10.80 -0.12 5.24
C LEU A 405 -12.20 -0.68 5.53
N GLY A 406 -13.24 -0.24 4.81
CA GLY A 406 -14.60 -0.76 4.95
C GLY A 406 -14.67 -2.27 4.72
N PRO A 407 -14.28 -2.77 3.53
CA PRO A 407 -14.25 -4.22 3.27
C PRO A 407 -13.35 -5.01 4.23
N THR A 408 -12.26 -4.40 4.71
CA THR A 408 -11.40 -5.01 5.73
C THR A 408 -12.17 -5.22 7.04
N LEU A 409 -12.83 -4.18 7.54
CA LEU A 409 -13.58 -4.23 8.79
C LEU A 409 -14.79 -5.17 8.71
N GLU A 410 -15.53 -5.15 7.60
CA GLU A 410 -16.63 -6.10 7.35
C GLU A 410 -16.14 -7.55 7.38
N ARG A 411 -15.00 -7.81 6.76
CA ARG A 411 -14.40 -9.14 6.73
C ARG A 411 -13.88 -9.57 8.10
N GLU A 412 -13.25 -8.68 8.85
CA GLU A 412 -12.78 -8.91 10.22
C GLU A 412 -13.93 -9.24 11.16
N PHE A 413 -14.99 -8.43 11.10
CA PHE A 413 -16.18 -8.65 11.90
C PHE A 413 -16.80 -10.01 11.63
N GLU A 414 -16.96 -10.38 10.36
CA GLU A 414 -17.48 -11.69 9.97
C GLU A 414 -16.61 -12.85 10.50
N LEU A 415 -15.30 -12.78 10.29
CA LEU A 415 -14.38 -13.84 10.75
C LEU A 415 -14.36 -13.95 12.26
N ALA A 416 -14.38 -12.84 12.99
CA ALA A 416 -14.41 -12.82 14.45
C ALA A 416 -15.74 -13.33 15.00
N TRP A 417 -16.86 -12.97 14.36
CA TRP A 417 -18.21 -13.40 14.76
C TRP A 417 -18.39 -14.92 14.58
N PHE A 418 -18.16 -15.43 13.39
CA PHE A 418 -18.29 -16.86 13.12
C PHE A 418 -17.19 -17.71 13.74
N GLY A 419 -16.05 -17.12 14.08
CA GLY A 419 -15.00 -17.75 14.87
C GLY A 419 -15.30 -17.83 16.37
N GLY A 420 -16.41 -17.23 16.83
CA GLY A 420 -16.79 -17.21 18.24
C GLY A 420 -15.89 -16.36 19.13
N HIS A 421 -15.22 -15.33 18.53
CA HIS A 421 -14.30 -14.46 19.26
C HIS A 421 -14.97 -13.19 19.81
N LEU A 422 -16.20 -12.89 19.36
CA LEU A 422 -16.97 -11.72 19.80
C LEU A 422 -17.98 -12.11 20.90
N PRO A 423 -18.35 -11.17 21.80
CA PRO A 423 -19.37 -11.41 22.80
C PRO A 423 -20.76 -11.64 22.16
N PRO A 424 -21.67 -12.37 22.84
CA PRO A 424 -23.01 -12.59 22.33
C PRO A 424 -23.76 -11.28 22.14
N MET A 425 -24.56 -11.19 21.06
CA MET A 425 -25.32 -9.99 20.72
C MET A 425 -26.44 -9.76 21.74
N PRO A 426 -26.67 -8.51 22.20
CA PRO A 426 -27.79 -8.18 23.03
C PRO A 426 -29.14 -8.41 22.31
N PRO A 427 -30.19 -8.86 23.00
CA PRO A 427 -31.52 -9.12 22.37
C PRO A 427 -32.14 -7.89 21.67
N GLU A 428 -31.84 -6.71 22.17
CA GLU A 428 -32.30 -5.43 21.60
C GLU A 428 -31.71 -5.19 20.20
N LEU A 429 -30.44 -5.54 20.02
CA LEU A 429 -29.72 -5.41 18.73
C LEU A 429 -30.12 -6.52 17.74
N GLU A 430 -30.43 -7.73 18.23
CA GLU A 430 -30.98 -8.81 17.40
C GLU A 430 -32.32 -8.44 16.78
N GLN A 431 -33.19 -7.75 17.54
CA GLN A 431 -34.52 -7.29 17.08
C GLN A 431 -34.40 -6.21 15.99
N THR A 432 -33.37 -5.38 16.01
CA THR A 432 -33.11 -4.35 15.00
C THR A 432 -32.31 -4.86 13.78
N GLY A 433 -32.05 -6.18 13.73
CA GLY A 433 -31.35 -6.82 12.62
C GLY A 433 -29.82 -6.72 12.70
N GLY A 434 -29.26 -6.19 13.78
CA GLY A 434 -27.82 -6.14 14.01
C GLY A 434 -27.03 -5.25 13.03
N GLU A 435 -27.71 -4.28 12.39
CA GLU A 435 -27.05 -3.37 11.46
C GLU A 435 -26.11 -2.40 12.19
N TYR A 436 -24.92 -2.21 11.63
CA TYR A 436 -23.93 -1.29 12.16
C TYR A 436 -23.40 -0.37 11.06
N GLU A 437 -22.79 0.72 11.48
CA GLU A 437 -22.06 1.64 10.63
C GLU A 437 -20.64 1.84 11.16
N ILE A 438 -19.71 2.22 10.26
CA ILE A 438 -18.32 2.43 10.59
C ILE A 438 -18.05 3.92 10.69
N GLU A 439 -17.66 4.39 11.86
CA GLU A 439 -17.16 5.75 12.06
C GLU A 439 -15.63 5.74 12.03
N TYR A 440 -15.03 6.45 11.06
CA TYR A 440 -13.60 6.61 10.98
C TYR A 440 -13.11 7.76 11.86
N GLN A 441 -12.16 7.46 12.73
CA GLN A 441 -11.52 8.43 13.63
C GLN A 441 -10.12 8.74 13.13
N SER A 442 -9.97 9.79 12.31
CA SER A 442 -8.61 10.19 11.91
C SER A 442 -7.89 10.87 13.08
N PRO A 443 -6.56 10.75 13.20
CA PRO A 443 -5.76 11.47 14.20
C PRO A 443 -6.00 12.99 14.17
N LEU A 444 -6.22 13.54 12.98
CA LEU A 444 -6.55 14.96 12.79
C LEU A 444 -7.93 15.31 13.36
N ALA A 445 -8.94 14.46 13.16
CA ALA A 445 -10.27 14.66 13.73
C ALA A 445 -10.26 14.52 15.26
N THR A 446 -9.46 13.58 15.78
CA THR A 446 -9.29 13.38 17.23
C THR A 446 -8.57 14.57 17.87
N ALA A 447 -7.53 15.11 17.23
CA ALA A 447 -6.86 16.31 17.70
C ALA A 447 -7.80 17.54 17.70
N ALA A 448 -8.62 17.71 16.66
CA ALA A 448 -9.60 18.78 16.59
C ALA A 448 -10.69 18.67 17.67
N ARG A 449 -11.12 17.44 18.01
CA ARG A 449 -12.07 17.20 19.11
C ARG A 449 -11.44 17.49 20.48
N ALA A 450 -10.19 17.05 20.70
CA ALA A 450 -9.46 17.32 21.93
C ALA A 450 -9.29 18.82 22.18
N GLU A 451 -9.08 19.61 21.13
CA GLU A 451 -8.97 21.07 21.24
C GLU A 451 -10.31 21.73 21.55
N LYS A 452 -11.41 21.25 20.93
CA LYS A 452 -12.76 21.69 21.33
C LYS A 452 -13.00 21.46 22.82
N SER A 453 -12.65 20.27 23.33
CA SER A 453 -12.79 19.95 24.77
C SER A 453 -11.90 20.86 25.63
N LEU A 454 -10.65 21.15 25.20
CA LEU A 454 -9.78 22.10 25.90
C LEU A 454 -10.29 23.55 25.81
N ALA A 455 -10.87 23.96 24.69
CA ALA A 455 -11.50 25.27 24.53
C ALA A 455 -12.72 25.39 25.48
N ILE A 456 -13.56 24.37 25.54
CA ILE A 456 -14.69 24.29 26.47
C ILE A 456 -14.20 24.37 27.92
N GLN A 457 -13.18 23.57 28.30
CA GLN A 457 -12.61 23.62 29.66
C GLN A 457 -12.02 24.99 29.99
N ARG A 458 -11.34 25.67 29.04
CA ARG A 458 -10.84 27.04 29.24
C ARG A 458 -11.98 28.02 29.40
N THR A 459 -13.05 27.91 28.60
CA THR A 459 -14.22 28.77 28.70
C THR A 459 -14.93 28.56 30.04
N VAL A 460 -15.14 27.34 30.46
CA VAL A 460 -15.70 26.99 31.76
C VAL A 460 -14.83 27.52 32.91
N ALA A 461 -13.49 27.36 32.81
CA ALA A 461 -12.55 27.87 33.81
C ALA A 461 -12.54 29.42 33.90
N GLN A 462 -12.76 30.12 32.78
CA GLN A 462 -12.88 31.58 32.74
C GLN A 462 -14.22 32.08 33.29
N VAL A 463 -15.27 31.30 33.10
CA VAL A 463 -16.65 31.66 33.56
C VAL A 463 -16.86 31.23 35.00
N ALA A 464 -16.17 30.22 35.52
CA ALA A 464 -16.32 29.74 36.91
C ALA A 464 -16.23 30.85 37.99
N PRO A 465 -15.30 31.84 37.91
CA PRO A 465 -15.25 32.95 38.84
C PRO A 465 -16.46 33.90 38.72
N LEU A 466 -17.01 34.05 37.51
CA LEU A 466 -18.18 34.90 37.26
C LEU A 466 -19.49 34.23 37.76
N ALA A 467 -19.56 32.91 37.69
CA ALA A 467 -20.67 32.12 38.20
C ALA A 467 -20.81 32.21 39.73
N GLN A 468 -19.71 32.48 40.46
CA GLN A 468 -19.73 32.75 41.89
C GLN A 468 -20.38 34.10 42.22
N LEU A 469 -20.37 35.06 41.28
CA LEU A 469 -20.96 36.39 41.45
C LEU A 469 -22.38 36.45 40.91
N LYS A 470 -22.72 35.68 39.87
CA LYS A 470 -24.05 35.56 39.26
C LYS A 470 -24.28 34.13 38.77
N PRO A 471 -25.05 33.30 39.48
CA PRO A 471 -25.33 31.89 39.09
C PRO A 471 -26.03 31.75 37.72
N GLU A 472 -26.84 32.77 37.32
CA GLU A 472 -27.55 32.80 36.02
C GLU A 472 -26.66 32.73 34.79
N VAL A 473 -25.36 32.95 34.95
CA VAL A 473 -24.35 32.83 33.82
C VAL A 473 -24.15 31.37 33.40
N LEU A 474 -24.48 30.40 34.28
CA LEU A 474 -24.38 28.99 33.94
C LEU A 474 -25.54 28.51 33.07
N ASP A 475 -26.70 29.20 33.11
CA ASP A 475 -27.86 28.85 32.27
C ASP A 475 -27.66 29.13 30.78
N ILE A 476 -26.56 29.81 30.42
CA ILE A 476 -26.19 30.08 29.03
C ILE A 476 -25.47 28.87 28.40
N PHE A 477 -24.97 27.95 29.22
CA PHE A 477 -24.26 26.77 28.77
C PHE A 477 -25.18 25.57 28.80
N ASP A 478 -25.38 24.95 27.64
CA ASP A 478 -26.03 23.66 27.51
C ASP A 478 -25.02 22.57 27.87
N PHE A 479 -25.08 22.09 29.13
CA PHE A 479 -24.16 21.05 29.63
C PHE A 479 -24.46 19.66 29.10
N ASP A 480 -25.64 19.45 28.48
CA ASP A 480 -26.03 18.17 27.89
C ASP A 480 -25.46 17.98 26.48
N ASP A 481 -25.09 19.08 25.81
CA ASP A 481 -24.46 19.07 24.47
C ASP A 481 -22.91 19.23 24.50
N MET A 482 -22.27 19.32 25.68
CA MET A 482 -20.83 19.48 25.87
C MET A 482 -20.12 18.15 26.14
#